data_ceb4065dbc5c63c94a2dea5582fd21a5
#
_entry.id   ceb4065dbc5c63c94a2dea5582fd21a5
#
_cell.length_a   1.000
_cell.length_b   1.000
_cell.length_c   1.000
_cell.angle_alpha   90.00
_cell.angle_beta   90.00
_cell.angle_gamma   90.00
#
_symmetry.space_group_name_H-M   'P 1'
#
loop_
_entity.id
_entity.type
_entity.pdbx_description
1 polymer ?
#
loop_
_entity_poly.entity_id
_entity_poly.type
_entity_poly.pdbx_seq_one_letter_code
_entity_poly.pdbx_strand_id
1 'polypeptide(L)'
;MRYRSIDRCGANWLYYRRHARRQHNLPRTHKGFMDSDTQAPSLSPASASLHGHDTVTLTQAMGLLAIVGDLSMGQPIDASERASRLAARIALAAGGNAAASAHARMVSQLRWSGCTANAAGFATLLGDDVGGRHAMLGHTLTAQQAARLADITPLAEIHCEVSGDIAAMMGLPAAVEHGLRHVFEQYDGGGLPYRLAGDAVPAVVYHVALAGDIDILARVHGLNAALAMITRLGDVKYPAALVAQVLPHAQAWIEGLDTGEEPALLHDFLPLSVPLTLVADMIELKLPWLAGYSRRVALLVQQAAQLAGLPDADQRSLARAALLHGLGRAAVSNTVWERKGKLGGADWEAIRLVPYWTARAGSRIDGVKAELQLASHVYERLDGSGYFRSLDADTLGMPQRLLAAAAAYVALRSPRPWRAAHEQASTLALLEAQVTGGRLDRAAVDAVLAAADGRAAPAAPAIAATTTPTRLLLSTREIDVLQRISLGETNKEAACAMRISPSTVRTHVESIFRKLGCSTRAAATLRALTLGLI
;
A
#
# COMPACT_ATOMS: atom_id res chain seq x y z
N MET A 1 -37.39 15.59 -22.33
CA MET A 1 -36.18 16.45 -22.52
C MET A 1 -35.15 16.20 -21.41
N ARG A 2 -34.52 15.05 -21.35
CA ARG A 2 -33.40 14.71 -20.39
C ARG A 2 -32.66 13.46 -20.85
N TYR A 3 -32.18 13.43 -22.12
CA TYR A 3 -31.43 12.29 -22.68
C TYR A 3 -30.15 12.72 -23.41
N ARG A 4 -29.56 13.88 -23.06
CA ARG A 4 -28.31 14.37 -23.69
C ARG A 4 -27.04 14.31 -22.83
N SER A 5 -27.09 13.79 -21.59
CA SER A 5 -25.91 13.82 -20.72
C SER A 5 -25.10 12.50 -20.69
N ILE A 6 -25.63 11.40 -21.23
CA ILE A 6 -25.01 10.07 -21.15
C ILE A 6 -23.96 9.87 -22.26
N ASP A 7 -24.07 10.53 -23.39
CA ASP A 7 -23.11 10.41 -24.52
C ASP A 7 -21.74 11.06 -24.28
N ARG A 8 -21.60 11.89 -23.24
CA ARG A 8 -20.31 12.57 -22.99
C ARG A 8 -19.29 11.72 -22.24
N CYS A 9 -19.71 10.74 -21.43
CA CYS A 9 -18.78 9.89 -20.68
C CYS A 9 -18.10 8.84 -21.57
N GLY A 10 -18.81 8.23 -22.51
CA GLY A 10 -18.23 7.29 -23.47
C GLY A 10 -17.28 7.95 -24.48
N ALA A 11 -17.56 9.21 -24.85
CA ALA A 11 -16.74 9.96 -25.79
C ALA A 11 -15.40 10.41 -25.19
N ASN A 12 -15.30 10.63 -23.87
CA ASN A 12 -14.07 11.07 -23.24
C ASN A 12 -12.99 9.97 -23.25
N TRP A 13 -13.36 8.71 -23.10
CA TRP A 13 -12.38 7.62 -23.14
C TRP A 13 -11.81 7.37 -24.55
N LEU A 14 -12.65 7.50 -25.58
CA LEU A 14 -12.24 7.48 -26.99
C LEU A 14 -11.46 8.74 -27.41
N TYR A 15 -11.68 9.87 -26.73
CA TYR A 15 -10.95 11.12 -26.94
C TYR A 15 -9.46 10.98 -26.53
N TYR A 16 -9.16 10.32 -25.40
CA TYR A 16 -7.79 10.01 -24.99
C TYR A 16 -7.00 9.24 -26.05
N ARG A 17 -7.65 8.24 -26.64
CA ARG A 17 -7.04 7.40 -27.67
C ARG A 17 -6.63 8.18 -28.93
N ARG A 18 -7.41 9.19 -29.33
CA ARG A 18 -7.12 9.99 -30.54
C ARG A 18 -6.04 11.05 -30.33
N HIS A 19 -5.91 11.61 -29.13
CA HIS A 19 -4.94 12.68 -28.86
C HIS A 19 -3.57 12.14 -28.50
N ALA A 20 -3.45 11.04 -27.78
CA ALA A 20 -2.18 10.37 -27.51
C ALA A 20 -1.48 9.91 -28.82
N ARG A 21 -2.23 9.47 -29.83
CA ARG A 21 -1.66 9.08 -31.13
C ARG A 21 -1.13 10.24 -31.99
N ARG A 22 -1.52 11.47 -31.72
CA ARG A 22 -1.07 12.63 -32.53
C ARG A 22 0.23 13.29 -32.06
N GLN A 23 0.72 12.98 -30.87
CA GLN A 23 1.93 13.63 -30.32
C GLN A 23 3.21 12.78 -30.38
N HIS A 24 3.16 11.53 -30.84
CA HIS A 24 4.34 10.66 -30.93
C HIS A 24 4.66 10.25 -32.37
N ASN A 25 4.96 11.21 -33.25
CA ASN A 25 5.71 10.97 -34.48
C ASN A 25 7.18 11.44 -34.28
N LEU A 26 7.96 10.64 -33.58
CA LEU A 26 9.41 10.71 -33.59
C LEU A 26 9.95 9.34 -34.06
N PRO A 27 11.00 9.31 -34.91
CA PRO A 27 11.41 8.10 -35.59
C PRO A 27 12.05 7.09 -34.62
N ARG A 28 11.59 5.85 -34.71
CA ARG A 28 12.15 4.69 -34.00
C ARG A 28 13.49 4.30 -34.64
N THR A 29 14.57 4.39 -33.88
CA THR A 29 15.76 3.59 -34.15
C THR A 29 15.73 2.34 -33.30
N HIS A 30 15.35 1.21 -33.90
CA HIS A 30 15.59 -0.10 -33.34
C HIS A 30 17.08 -0.39 -33.31
N LYS A 31 17.66 -0.55 -32.12
CA LYS A 31 18.82 -1.41 -31.93
C LYS A 31 18.40 -2.59 -31.07
N GLY A 32 18.40 -3.75 -31.71
CA GLY A 32 18.21 -5.02 -31.07
C GLY A 32 19.28 -5.27 -30.02
N PHE A 33 18.84 -5.77 -28.87
CA PHE A 33 19.73 -6.39 -27.91
C PHE A 33 19.33 -7.87 -27.85
N MET A 34 20.23 -8.70 -28.32
CA MET A 34 20.14 -10.15 -28.29
C MET A 34 20.32 -10.66 -26.86
N ASP A 35 19.65 -11.77 -26.64
CA ASP A 35 19.69 -12.67 -25.51
C ASP A 35 21.02 -12.73 -24.77
N SER A 36 20.97 -12.50 -23.47
CA SER A 36 21.84 -13.17 -22.51
C SER A 36 20.96 -13.59 -21.34
N ASP A 37 20.77 -14.90 -21.20
CA ASP A 37 20.26 -15.57 -20.03
C ASP A 37 21.03 -15.10 -18.78
N THR A 38 20.52 -14.06 -18.13
CA THR A 38 20.89 -13.72 -16.76
C THR A 38 19.64 -13.97 -15.92
N GLN A 39 19.51 -15.20 -15.42
CA GLN A 39 18.61 -15.50 -14.31
C GLN A 39 18.80 -14.43 -13.25
N ALA A 40 17.76 -13.64 -13.01
CA ALA A 40 17.67 -12.79 -11.82
C ALA A 40 17.95 -13.67 -10.59
N PRO A 41 18.80 -13.23 -9.65
CA PRO A 41 19.04 -14.02 -8.47
C PRO A 41 17.71 -14.27 -7.75
N SER A 42 17.33 -15.54 -7.63
CA SER A 42 16.19 -15.96 -6.81
C SER A 42 16.43 -15.41 -5.41
N LEU A 43 15.57 -14.47 -4.97
CA LEU A 43 15.57 -13.99 -3.60
C LEU A 43 15.18 -15.17 -2.71
N SER A 44 16.20 -15.87 -2.18
CA SER A 44 15.99 -16.83 -1.09
C SER A 44 15.31 -16.11 0.08
N PRO A 45 14.38 -16.77 0.79
CA PRO A 45 13.68 -16.19 1.94
C PRO A 45 14.62 -16.12 3.17
N ALA A 46 15.68 -15.31 3.09
CA ALA A 46 16.64 -15.11 4.17
C ALA A 46 16.49 -13.71 4.77
N SER A 47 15.30 -13.37 5.26
CA SER A 47 15.11 -12.22 6.15
C SER A 47 14.45 -12.64 7.48
N ALA A 48 14.99 -13.70 8.08
CA ALA A 48 14.64 -14.11 9.44
C ALA A 48 15.53 -13.39 10.45
N SER A 49 15.32 -12.09 10.65
CA SER A 49 15.99 -11.40 11.78
C SER A 49 15.25 -10.16 12.31
N LEU A 50 13.93 -10.15 12.21
CA LEU A 50 13.07 -9.46 13.17
C LEU A 50 12.07 -10.52 13.63
N HIS A 51 12.42 -11.20 14.71
CA HIS A 51 11.63 -12.13 15.52
C HIS A 51 10.63 -13.01 14.77
N GLY A 52 10.86 -14.31 14.67
CA GLY A 52 9.98 -15.32 14.06
C GLY A 52 8.56 -15.43 14.65
N HIS A 53 8.06 -14.39 15.30
CA HIS A 53 6.76 -14.28 15.97
C HIS A 53 5.85 -13.20 15.42
N ASP A 54 6.35 -12.27 14.59
CA ASP A 54 5.56 -11.15 14.05
C ASP A 54 5.07 -11.44 12.62
N THR A 55 4.57 -12.65 12.43
CA THR A 55 3.98 -13.08 11.15
C THR A 55 2.46 -13.16 11.24
N VAL A 56 1.82 -13.05 10.09
CA VAL A 56 0.40 -13.33 9.88
C VAL A 56 0.25 -14.39 8.80
N THR A 57 -0.91 -15.03 8.71
CA THR A 57 -1.16 -15.96 7.60
C THR A 57 -1.20 -15.20 6.27
N LEU A 58 -0.95 -15.91 5.17
CA LEU A 58 -1.04 -15.33 3.83
C LEU A 58 -2.41 -14.66 3.60
N THR A 59 -3.50 -15.32 4.00
CA THR A 59 -4.86 -14.79 3.88
C THR A 59 -5.04 -13.48 4.66
N GLN A 60 -4.50 -13.40 5.88
CA GLN A 60 -4.55 -12.18 6.68
C GLN A 60 -3.73 -11.05 6.03
N ALA A 61 -2.52 -11.34 5.54
CA ALA A 61 -1.70 -10.37 4.84
C ALA A 61 -2.40 -9.84 3.59
N MET A 62 -2.94 -10.71 2.75
CA MET A 62 -3.69 -10.32 1.56
C MET A 62 -4.91 -9.47 1.90
N GLY A 63 -5.67 -9.83 2.94
CA GLY A 63 -6.80 -9.05 3.40
C GLY A 63 -6.41 -7.64 3.89
N LEU A 64 -5.32 -7.53 4.67
CA LEU A 64 -4.79 -6.23 5.11
C LEU A 64 -4.37 -5.37 3.91
N LEU A 65 -3.64 -5.94 2.95
CA LEU A 65 -3.18 -5.25 1.75
C LEU A 65 -4.35 -4.84 0.85
N ALA A 66 -5.38 -5.69 0.71
CA ALA A 66 -6.61 -5.38 0.00
C ALA A 66 -7.32 -4.15 0.58
N ILE A 67 -7.49 -4.10 1.91
CA ILE A 67 -8.11 -2.95 2.60
C ILE A 67 -7.28 -1.68 2.40
N VAL A 68 -5.95 -1.75 2.52
CA VAL A 68 -5.06 -0.60 2.25
C VAL A 68 -5.23 -0.11 0.81
N GLY A 69 -5.29 -1.03 -0.14
CA GLY A 69 -5.55 -0.75 -1.54
C GLY A 69 -6.90 -0.06 -1.75
N ASP A 70 -7.97 -0.62 -1.21
CA ASP A 70 -9.33 -0.06 -1.29
C ASP A 70 -9.38 1.36 -0.73
N LEU A 71 -8.84 1.59 0.47
CA LEU A 71 -8.76 2.91 1.08
C LEU A 71 -7.97 3.90 0.21
N SER A 72 -6.83 3.47 -0.36
CA SER A 72 -6.00 4.30 -1.24
C SER A 72 -6.71 4.67 -2.55
N MET A 73 -7.67 3.86 -2.97
CA MET A 73 -8.47 4.07 -4.18
C MET A 73 -9.82 4.76 -3.91
N GLY A 74 -10.07 5.17 -2.65
CA GLY A 74 -11.35 5.75 -2.25
C GLY A 74 -12.52 4.78 -2.36
N GLN A 75 -12.27 3.47 -2.30
CA GLN A 75 -13.28 2.43 -2.38
C GLN A 75 -13.72 1.97 -0.99
N PRO A 76 -14.91 1.35 -0.88
CA PRO A 76 -15.29 0.64 0.35
C PRO A 76 -14.27 -0.43 0.72
N ILE A 77 -14.08 -0.69 2.03
CA ILE A 77 -13.06 -1.61 2.56
C ILE A 77 -13.24 -3.09 2.19
N ASP A 78 -14.28 -3.43 1.45
CA ASP A 78 -14.58 -4.76 0.95
C ASP A 78 -14.61 -4.82 -0.59
N ALA A 79 -14.26 -3.75 -1.27
CA ALA A 79 -14.33 -3.68 -2.73
C ALA A 79 -13.40 -4.70 -3.41
N SER A 80 -12.17 -4.84 -2.93
CA SER A 80 -11.24 -5.84 -3.46
C SER A 80 -11.68 -7.26 -3.16
N GLU A 81 -12.26 -7.52 -1.97
CA GLU A 81 -12.80 -8.84 -1.63
C GLU A 81 -13.99 -9.20 -2.52
N ARG A 82 -14.97 -8.31 -2.71
CA ARG A 82 -16.12 -8.49 -3.60
C ARG A 82 -15.67 -8.77 -5.04
N ALA A 83 -14.78 -7.92 -5.56
CA ALA A 83 -14.25 -8.08 -6.91
C ALA A 83 -13.44 -9.40 -7.06
N SER A 84 -12.75 -9.85 -6.01
CA SER A 84 -11.99 -11.10 -6.04
C SER A 84 -12.88 -12.33 -6.20
N ARG A 85 -14.05 -12.33 -5.56
CA ARG A 85 -15.07 -13.38 -5.72
C ARG A 85 -15.63 -13.40 -7.14
N LEU A 86 -15.90 -12.22 -7.71
CA LEU A 86 -16.33 -12.09 -9.11
C LEU A 86 -15.23 -12.59 -10.07
N ALA A 87 -13.97 -12.19 -9.86
CA ALA A 87 -12.85 -12.61 -10.71
C ALA A 87 -12.67 -14.15 -10.71
N ALA A 88 -12.83 -14.78 -9.56
CA ALA A 88 -12.80 -16.24 -9.43
C ALA A 88 -13.93 -16.92 -10.25
N ARG A 89 -15.16 -16.41 -10.16
CA ARG A 89 -16.32 -16.90 -10.94
C ARG A 89 -16.12 -16.67 -12.44
N ILE A 90 -15.60 -15.50 -12.84
CA ILE A 90 -15.29 -15.17 -14.24
C ILE A 90 -14.25 -16.13 -14.79
N ALA A 91 -13.19 -16.44 -14.05
CA ALA A 91 -12.16 -17.38 -14.48
C ALA A 91 -12.73 -18.79 -14.75
N LEU A 92 -13.65 -19.28 -13.90
CA LEU A 92 -14.33 -20.55 -14.11
C LEU A 92 -15.28 -20.51 -15.32
N ALA A 93 -16.06 -19.44 -15.46
CA ALA A 93 -16.97 -19.26 -16.59
C ALA A 93 -16.21 -19.19 -17.92
N ALA A 94 -15.00 -18.63 -17.92
CA ALA A 94 -14.09 -18.61 -19.08
C ALA A 94 -13.44 -19.99 -19.39
N GLY A 95 -13.83 -21.05 -18.69
CA GLY A 95 -13.27 -22.40 -18.90
C GLY A 95 -12.01 -22.70 -18.12
N GLY A 96 -11.61 -21.81 -17.20
CA GLY A 96 -10.47 -22.03 -16.31
C GLY A 96 -10.73 -23.11 -15.25
N ASN A 97 -9.68 -23.68 -14.73
CA ASN A 97 -9.71 -24.66 -13.64
C ASN A 97 -9.65 -23.98 -12.25
N ALA A 98 -9.65 -24.77 -11.18
CA ALA A 98 -9.58 -24.28 -9.80
C ALA A 98 -8.33 -23.41 -9.55
N ALA A 99 -7.18 -23.72 -10.15
CA ALA A 99 -5.97 -22.91 -10.01
C ALA A 99 -6.13 -21.54 -10.68
N ALA A 100 -6.72 -21.47 -11.89
CA ALA A 100 -7.01 -20.21 -12.57
C ALA A 100 -7.97 -19.33 -11.75
N SER A 101 -8.99 -19.94 -11.15
CA SER A 101 -9.93 -19.27 -10.23
C SER A 101 -9.22 -18.70 -8.99
N ALA A 102 -8.37 -19.50 -8.36
CA ALA A 102 -7.59 -19.07 -7.20
C ALA A 102 -6.62 -17.93 -7.57
N HIS A 103 -5.91 -18.01 -8.69
CA HIS A 103 -5.04 -16.95 -9.18
C HIS A 103 -5.81 -15.66 -9.45
N ALA A 104 -6.99 -15.74 -10.11
CA ALA A 104 -7.82 -14.57 -10.36
C ALA A 104 -8.27 -13.90 -9.06
N ARG A 105 -8.61 -14.69 -8.03
CA ARG A 105 -8.93 -14.18 -6.70
C ARG A 105 -7.76 -13.45 -6.06
N MET A 106 -6.56 -14.04 -6.05
CA MET A 106 -5.36 -13.45 -5.47
C MET A 106 -4.95 -12.16 -6.19
N VAL A 107 -4.92 -12.16 -7.52
CA VAL A 107 -4.59 -10.98 -8.32
C VAL A 107 -5.60 -9.86 -8.06
N SER A 108 -6.91 -10.19 -8.00
CA SER A 108 -7.95 -9.19 -7.74
C SER A 108 -7.85 -8.59 -6.34
N GLN A 109 -7.55 -9.38 -5.31
CA GLN A 109 -7.34 -8.87 -3.95
C GLN A 109 -6.14 -7.92 -3.87
N LEU A 110 -5.05 -8.23 -4.57
CA LEU A 110 -3.82 -7.45 -4.52
C LEU A 110 -3.69 -6.39 -5.63
N ARG A 111 -4.68 -6.27 -6.52
CA ARG A 111 -4.63 -5.36 -7.68
C ARG A 111 -4.35 -3.90 -7.33
N TRP A 112 -4.60 -3.46 -6.11
CA TRP A 112 -4.35 -2.10 -5.63
C TRP A 112 -3.15 -2.00 -4.67
N SER A 113 -2.40 -3.08 -4.48
CA SER A 113 -1.27 -3.10 -3.54
C SER A 113 -0.16 -2.11 -3.89
N GLY A 114 0.06 -1.78 -5.16
CA GLY A 114 1.02 -0.75 -5.57
C GLY A 114 0.53 0.70 -5.47
N CYS A 115 -0.75 0.94 -5.10
CA CYS A 115 -1.35 2.29 -5.08
C CYS A 115 -0.74 3.21 -4.02
N THR A 116 -0.18 2.67 -2.95
CA THR A 116 0.54 3.45 -1.95
C THR A 116 1.82 4.04 -2.54
N ALA A 117 2.55 3.28 -3.34
CA ALA A 117 3.83 3.66 -3.92
C ALA A 117 3.75 4.82 -4.94
N ASN A 118 2.62 4.97 -5.64
CA ASN A 118 2.40 6.03 -6.63
C ASN A 118 1.43 7.13 -6.19
N ALA A 119 1.06 7.15 -4.89
CA ALA A 119 0.08 8.10 -4.34
C ALA A 119 0.49 9.56 -4.54
N ALA A 120 1.75 9.92 -4.26
CA ALA A 120 2.25 11.28 -4.44
C ALA A 120 2.15 11.76 -5.90
N GLY A 121 2.41 10.87 -6.88
CA GLY A 121 2.23 11.19 -8.29
C GLY A 121 0.78 11.48 -8.66
N PHE A 122 -0.16 10.66 -8.19
CA PHE A 122 -1.59 10.90 -8.36
C PHE A 122 -2.07 12.19 -7.68
N ALA A 123 -1.58 12.49 -6.47
CA ALA A 123 -1.89 13.75 -5.79
C ALA A 123 -1.42 14.95 -6.61
N THR A 124 -0.27 14.87 -7.26
CA THR A 124 0.24 15.92 -8.16
C THR A 124 -0.63 16.09 -9.41
N LEU A 125 -1.06 14.98 -10.04
CA LEU A 125 -1.85 15.01 -11.27
C LEU A 125 -3.30 15.43 -11.03
N LEU A 126 -3.94 14.89 -10.00
CA LEU A 126 -5.38 15.04 -9.76
C LEU A 126 -5.73 16.02 -8.64
N GLY A 127 -4.74 16.47 -7.85
CA GLY A 127 -4.94 17.32 -6.68
C GLY A 127 -5.38 16.56 -5.43
N ASP A 128 -5.93 15.36 -5.59
CA ASP A 128 -6.34 14.42 -4.55
C ASP A 128 -6.13 13.00 -5.08
N ASP A 129 -5.20 12.25 -4.48
CA ASP A 129 -4.90 10.89 -4.91
C ASP A 129 -6.02 9.90 -4.56
N VAL A 130 -6.78 10.11 -3.51
CA VAL A 130 -7.87 9.23 -3.09
C VAL A 130 -9.16 9.53 -3.85
N GLY A 131 -9.66 10.76 -3.77
CA GLY A 131 -10.88 11.17 -4.46
C GLY A 131 -10.73 11.16 -5.99
N GLY A 132 -9.57 11.54 -6.50
CA GLY A 132 -9.27 11.48 -7.94
C GLY A 132 -9.27 10.06 -8.49
N ARG A 133 -8.70 9.09 -7.77
CA ARG A 133 -8.76 7.68 -8.16
C ARG A 133 -10.17 7.10 -8.08
N HIS A 134 -10.93 7.46 -7.05
CA HIS A 134 -12.35 7.09 -6.97
C HIS A 134 -13.11 7.56 -8.23
N ALA A 135 -12.94 8.83 -8.61
CA ALA A 135 -13.55 9.38 -9.81
C ALA A 135 -13.04 8.72 -11.10
N MET A 136 -11.75 8.35 -11.15
CA MET A 136 -11.16 7.64 -12.29
C MET A 136 -11.81 6.27 -12.47
N LEU A 137 -11.94 5.48 -11.42
CA LEU A 137 -12.55 4.15 -11.45
C LEU A 137 -14.05 4.22 -11.78
N GLY A 138 -14.74 5.22 -11.26
CA GLY A 138 -16.16 5.44 -11.52
C GLY A 138 -16.46 6.11 -12.87
N HIS A 139 -15.45 6.40 -13.68
CA HIS A 139 -15.60 7.15 -14.95
C HIS A 139 -16.30 8.51 -14.77
N THR A 140 -16.03 9.19 -13.64
CA THR A 140 -16.65 10.48 -13.28
C THR A 140 -15.67 11.66 -13.28
N LEU A 141 -14.46 11.46 -13.81
CA LEU A 141 -13.46 12.53 -13.95
C LEU A 141 -14.00 13.68 -14.82
N THR A 142 -13.67 14.91 -14.43
CA THR A 142 -13.85 16.07 -15.29
C THR A 142 -12.93 15.98 -16.51
N ALA A 143 -13.28 16.68 -17.60
CA ALA A 143 -12.42 16.72 -18.81
C ALA A 143 -11.00 17.23 -18.49
N GLN A 144 -10.86 18.18 -17.56
CA GLN A 144 -9.56 18.70 -17.13
C GLN A 144 -8.74 17.66 -16.36
N GLN A 145 -9.36 16.91 -15.45
CA GLN A 145 -8.68 15.82 -14.72
C GLN A 145 -8.30 14.72 -15.69
N ALA A 146 -9.21 14.36 -16.58
CA ALA A 146 -8.97 13.38 -17.60
C ALA A 146 -7.77 13.76 -18.49
N ALA A 147 -7.65 15.01 -18.93
CA ALA A 147 -6.53 15.49 -19.73
C ALA A 147 -5.16 15.37 -19.00
N ARG A 148 -5.13 15.52 -17.66
CA ARG A 148 -3.91 15.39 -16.85
C ARG A 148 -3.42 13.95 -16.75
N LEU A 149 -4.26 12.95 -17.00
CA LEU A 149 -3.89 11.54 -16.99
C LEU A 149 -3.27 11.06 -18.31
N ALA A 150 -3.04 11.94 -19.30
CA ALA A 150 -2.48 11.56 -20.59
C ALA A 150 -1.07 10.94 -20.48
N ASP A 151 -0.31 11.24 -19.43
CA ASP A 151 1.04 10.70 -19.16
C ASP A 151 1.07 9.98 -17.79
N ILE A 152 0.25 8.97 -17.64
CA ILE A 152 0.17 8.14 -16.42
C ILE A 152 1.14 6.95 -16.44
N THR A 153 1.85 6.72 -17.55
CA THR A 153 2.73 5.56 -17.72
C THR A 153 3.72 5.37 -16.58
N PRO A 154 4.45 6.41 -16.09
CA PRO A 154 5.39 6.21 -14.97
C PRO A 154 4.71 5.76 -13.67
N LEU A 155 3.45 6.17 -13.44
CA LEU A 155 2.70 5.76 -12.26
C LEU A 155 2.18 4.32 -12.39
N ALA A 156 1.85 3.88 -13.61
CA ALA A 156 1.50 2.49 -13.89
C ALA A 156 2.73 1.57 -13.71
N GLU A 157 3.91 1.97 -14.17
CA GLU A 157 5.16 1.24 -13.97
C GLU A 157 5.46 1.03 -12.48
N ILE A 158 5.43 2.12 -11.67
CA ILE A 158 5.63 2.04 -10.22
C ILE A 158 4.64 1.05 -9.58
N HIS A 159 3.36 1.16 -9.95
CA HIS A 159 2.31 0.30 -9.40
C HIS A 159 2.56 -1.17 -9.72
N CYS A 160 2.75 -1.50 -11.00
CA CYS A 160 2.90 -2.87 -11.48
C CYS A 160 4.17 -3.53 -10.93
N GLU A 161 5.29 -2.78 -10.87
CA GLU A 161 6.53 -3.27 -10.27
C GLU A 161 6.34 -3.58 -8.78
N VAL A 162 5.81 -2.64 -7.99
CA VAL A 162 5.62 -2.83 -6.55
C VAL A 162 4.62 -3.94 -6.24
N SER A 163 3.50 -4.02 -6.97
CA SER A 163 2.51 -5.10 -6.77
C SER A 163 3.09 -6.47 -7.08
N GLY A 164 3.88 -6.60 -8.13
CA GLY A 164 4.60 -7.83 -8.46
C GLY A 164 5.63 -8.19 -7.39
N ASP A 165 6.41 -7.23 -6.91
CA ASP A 165 7.40 -7.44 -5.85
C ASP A 165 6.75 -7.90 -4.53
N ILE A 166 5.61 -7.33 -4.16
CA ILE A 166 4.82 -7.76 -3.01
C ILE A 166 4.39 -9.22 -3.16
N ALA A 167 3.89 -9.61 -4.34
CA ALA A 167 3.50 -10.99 -4.61
C ALA A 167 4.69 -11.95 -4.46
N ALA A 168 5.85 -11.60 -5.02
CA ALA A 168 7.08 -12.39 -4.91
C ALA A 168 7.55 -12.51 -3.45
N MET A 169 7.55 -11.41 -2.67
CA MET A 169 7.92 -11.40 -1.26
C MET A 169 6.97 -12.22 -0.38
N MET A 170 5.71 -12.32 -0.77
CA MET A 170 4.72 -13.16 -0.10
C MET A 170 4.78 -14.63 -0.52
N GLY A 171 5.65 -15.00 -1.47
CA GLY A 171 5.79 -16.36 -1.97
C GLY A 171 4.59 -16.83 -2.82
N LEU A 172 3.87 -15.90 -3.45
CA LEU A 172 2.72 -16.23 -4.29
C LEU A 172 3.15 -16.92 -5.60
N PRO A 173 2.25 -17.69 -6.25
CA PRO A 173 2.54 -18.33 -7.53
C PRO A 173 3.01 -17.34 -8.60
N ALA A 174 3.95 -17.74 -9.45
CA ALA A 174 4.49 -16.90 -10.53
C ALA A 174 3.39 -16.34 -11.46
N ALA A 175 2.30 -17.08 -11.67
CA ALA A 175 1.15 -16.63 -12.45
C ALA A 175 0.44 -15.42 -11.78
N VAL A 176 0.41 -15.34 -10.44
CA VAL A 176 -0.16 -14.21 -9.69
C VAL A 176 0.75 -13.00 -9.80
N GLU A 177 2.06 -13.19 -9.59
CA GLU A 177 3.06 -12.13 -9.78
C GLU A 177 2.97 -11.56 -11.21
N HIS A 178 2.96 -12.44 -12.21
CA HIS A 178 2.87 -12.03 -13.60
C HIS A 178 1.58 -11.27 -13.90
N GLY A 179 0.43 -11.72 -13.37
CA GLY A 179 -0.85 -11.01 -13.47
C GLY A 179 -0.80 -9.61 -12.86
N LEU A 180 -0.17 -9.44 -11.69
CA LEU A 180 -0.04 -8.14 -11.01
C LEU A 180 0.89 -7.18 -11.75
N ARG A 181 1.97 -7.68 -12.36
CA ARG A 181 2.89 -6.86 -13.19
C ARG A 181 2.24 -6.33 -14.46
N HIS A 182 1.11 -6.93 -14.90
CA HIS A 182 0.38 -6.58 -16.12
C HIS A 182 -1.06 -6.12 -15.85
N VAL A 183 -1.41 -5.80 -14.60
CA VAL A 183 -2.81 -5.61 -14.16
C VAL A 183 -3.56 -4.47 -14.87
N PHE A 184 -2.86 -3.56 -15.53
CA PHE A 184 -3.44 -2.44 -16.29
C PHE A 184 -3.32 -2.60 -17.80
N GLU A 185 -2.86 -3.76 -18.30
CA GLU A 185 -2.87 -4.04 -19.74
C GLU A 185 -4.32 -4.22 -20.23
N GLN A 186 -4.53 -3.98 -21.53
CA GLN A 186 -5.84 -3.99 -22.17
C GLN A 186 -5.80 -4.80 -23.46
N TYR A 187 -6.94 -5.32 -23.87
CA TYR A 187 -7.05 -6.22 -25.03
C TYR A 187 -6.57 -5.56 -26.33
N ASP A 188 -6.86 -4.29 -26.55
CA ASP A 188 -6.50 -3.55 -27.76
C ASP A 188 -5.06 -2.99 -27.78
N GLY A 189 -4.26 -3.24 -26.74
CA GLY A 189 -2.91 -2.69 -26.57
C GLY A 189 -2.91 -1.22 -26.09
N GLY A 190 -4.05 -0.69 -25.68
CA GLY A 190 -4.15 0.64 -25.06
C GLY A 190 -3.76 0.66 -23.59
N GLY A 191 -3.51 -0.53 -22.99
CA GLY A 191 -3.11 -0.68 -21.61
C GLY A 191 -1.69 -0.22 -21.28
N LEU A 192 -1.30 -0.33 -20.02
CA LEU A 192 -0.02 0.14 -19.48
C LEU A 192 0.54 -0.91 -18.50
N PRO A 193 1.85 -0.94 -18.28
CA PRO A 193 2.87 -0.04 -18.85
C PRO A 193 3.45 -0.52 -20.17
N TYR A 194 3.29 -1.80 -20.54
CA TYR A 194 4.01 -2.44 -21.65
C TYR A 194 3.25 -2.40 -22.97
N ARG A 195 1.96 -2.04 -22.95
CA ARG A 195 1.08 -1.96 -24.13
C ARG A 195 0.91 -3.30 -24.83
N LEU A 196 0.84 -4.37 -24.05
CA LEU A 196 0.53 -5.69 -24.58
C LEU A 196 -0.90 -5.74 -25.11
N ALA A 197 -1.15 -6.60 -26.10
CA ALA A 197 -2.46 -6.74 -26.74
C ALA A 197 -2.88 -8.21 -26.91
N GLY A 198 -4.17 -8.46 -26.90
CA GLY A 198 -4.73 -9.80 -27.16
C GLY A 198 -4.16 -10.86 -26.24
N ASP A 199 -3.73 -11.99 -26.81
CA ASP A 199 -3.21 -13.14 -26.07
C ASP A 199 -1.83 -12.90 -25.42
N ALA A 200 -1.15 -11.79 -25.71
CA ALA A 200 0.08 -11.42 -25.01
C ALA A 200 -0.18 -10.94 -23.58
N VAL A 201 -1.41 -10.52 -23.26
CA VAL A 201 -1.83 -10.16 -21.91
C VAL A 201 -2.24 -11.41 -21.15
N PRO A 202 -1.76 -11.66 -19.93
CA PRO A 202 -2.22 -12.81 -19.14
C PRO A 202 -3.74 -12.79 -18.97
N ALA A 203 -4.44 -13.89 -19.27
CA ALA A 203 -5.90 -13.96 -19.23
C ALA A 203 -6.51 -13.54 -17.87
N VAL A 204 -5.79 -13.79 -16.77
CA VAL A 204 -6.18 -13.37 -15.41
C VAL A 204 -6.39 -11.87 -15.30
N VAL A 205 -5.67 -11.06 -16.08
CA VAL A 205 -5.81 -9.58 -16.10
C VAL A 205 -7.21 -9.19 -16.58
N TYR A 206 -7.71 -9.85 -17.61
CA TYR A 206 -9.06 -9.61 -18.14
C TYR A 206 -10.14 -10.01 -17.13
N HIS A 207 -9.96 -11.16 -16.45
CA HIS A 207 -10.89 -11.61 -15.40
C HIS A 207 -11.00 -10.58 -14.27
N VAL A 208 -9.86 -10.08 -13.83
CA VAL A 208 -9.75 -9.09 -12.74
C VAL A 208 -10.28 -7.71 -13.15
N ALA A 209 -9.95 -7.27 -14.36
CA ALA A 209 -10.43 -6.00 -14.89
C ALA A 209 -11.96 -5.98 -15.04
N LEU A 210 -12.53 -7.05 -15.63
CA LEU A 210 -13.97 -7.21 -15.81
C LEU A 210 -14.71 -7.30 -14.46
N ALA A 211 -14.18 -8.07 -13.51
CA ALA A 211 -14.74 -8.18 -12.17
C ALA A 211 -14.78 -6.83 -11.43
N GLY A 212 -13.69 -6.08 -11.52
CA GLY A 212 -13.61 -4.75 -10.93
C GLY A 212 -14.58 -3.77 -11.54
N ASP A 213 -14.71 -3.76 -12.86
CA ASP A 213 -15.64 -2.87 -13.56
C ASP A 213 -17.10 -3.22 -13.25
N ILE A 214 -17.46 -4.51 -13.19
CA ILE A 214 -18.81 -4.93 -12.79
C ILE A 214 -19.15 -4.39 -11.40
N ASP A 215 -18.30 -4.59 -10.39
CA ASP A 215 -18.59 -4.16 -9.02
C ASP A 215 -18.59 -2.62 -8.88
N ILE A 216 -17.58 -1.94 -9.41
CA ILE A 216 -17.42 -0.49 -9.23
C ILE A 216 -18.47 0.29 -10.03
N LEU A 217 -18.65 -0.04 -11.31
CA LEU A 217 -19.60 0.69 -12.15
C LEU A 217 -21.04 0.41 -11.74
N ALA A 218 -21.37 -0.80 -11.27
CA ALA A 218 -22.70 -1.10 -10.72
C ALA A 218 -23.02 -0.24 -9.49
N ARG A 219 -22.03 -0.03 -8.60
CA ARG A 219 -22.20 0.85 -7.44
C ARG A 219 -22.34 2.33 -7.80
N VAL A 220 -21.64 2.79 -8.82
CA VAL A 220 -21.64 4.21 -9.22
C VAL A 220 -22.83 4.56 -10.11
N HIS A 221 -23.19 3.70 -11.06
CA HIS A 221 -24.15 4.00 -12.13
C HIS A 221 -25.39 3.10 -12.10
N GLY A 222 -25.44 2.11 -11.22
CA GLY A 222 -26.43 1.04 -11.24
C GLY A 222 -26.09 -0.07 -12.26
N LEU A 223 -26.59 -1.29 -12.01
CA LEU A 223 -26.17 -2.48 -12.75
C LEU A 223 -26.42 -2.39 -14.27
N ASN A 224 -27.62 -1.97 -14.69
CA ASN A 224 -27.96 -1.90 -16.12
C ASN A 224 -27.04 -0.95 -16.90
N ALA A 225 -26.75 0.21 -16.33
CA ALA A 225 -25.85 1.17 -16.95
C ALA A 225 -24.40 0.64 -16.97
N ALA A 226 -23.96 -0.02 -15.90
CA ALA A 226 -22.65 -0.67 -15.83
C ALA A 226 -22.48 -1.72 -16.93
N LEU A 227 -23.44 -2.63 -17.09
CA LEU A 227 -23.40 -3.68 -18.11
C LEU A 227 -23.37 -3.09 -19.53
N ALA A 228 -24.14 -2.03 -19.80
CA ALA A 228 -24.08 -1.32 -21.07
C ALA A 228 -22.73 -0.64 -21.33
N MET A 229 -22.07 -0.10 -20.29
CA MET A 229 -20.71 0.46 -20.39
C MET A 229 -19.68 -0.65 -20.68
N ILE A 230 -19.75 -1.78 -19.96
CA ILE A 230 -18.87 -2.93 -20.11
C ILE A 230 -18.98 -3.52 -21.52
N THR A 231 -20.20 -3.64 -22.06
CA THR A 231 -20.41 -4.14 -23.43
C THR A 231 -19.64 -3.28 -24.46
N ARG A 232 -19.61 -1.95 -24.28
CA ARG A 232 -18.87 -1.05 -25.18
C ARG A 232 -17.35 -1.13 -25.02
N LEU A 233 -16.86 -1.70 -23.92
CA LEU A 233 -15.43 -1.91 -23.66
C LEU A 233 -14.95 -3.28 -24.17
N GLY A 234 -15.85 -4.11 -24.74
CA GLY A 234 -15.48 -5.36 -25.43
C GLY A 234 -14.50 -5.08 -26.58
N ASP A 235 -13.49 -5.91 -26.72
CA ASP A 235 -12.33 -5.79 -27.64
C ASP A 235 -11.52 -4.50 -27.49
N VAL A 236 -11.80 -3.70 -26.45
CA VAL A 236 -10.99 -2.55 -26.05
C VAL A 236 -10.23 -2.88 -24.76
N LYS A 237 -10.95 -3.11 -23.67
CA LYS A 237 -10.35 -3.38 -22.36
C LYS A 237 -10.17 -4.88 -22.10
N TYR A 238 -11.13 -5.68 -22.51
CA TYR A 238 -11.13 -7.15 -22.37
C TYR A 238 -11.81 -7.80 -23.60
N PRO A 239 -11.60 -9.12 -23.87
CA PRO A 239 -12.21 -9.78 -25.03
C PRO A 239 -13.74 -9.68 -25.02
N ALA A 240 -14.38 -9.32 -26.15
CA ALA A 240 -15.84 -9.27 -26.26
C ALA A 240 -16.47 -10.64 -26.01
N ALA A 241 -15.80 -11.74 -26.38
CA ALA A 241 -16.24 -13.09 -26.10
C ALA A 241 -16.36 -13.37 -24.58
N LEU A 242 -15.41 -12.90 -23.78
CA LEU A 242 -15.46 -13.00 -22.31
C LEU A 242 -16.63 -12.20 -21.75
N VAL A 243 -16.84 -10.98 -22.26
CA VAL A 243 -18.00 -10.14 -21.87
C VAL A 243 -19.31 -10.87 -22.14
N ALA A 244 -19.48 -11.43 -23.34
CA ALA A 244 -20.70 -12.17 -23.73
C ALA A 244 -20.96 -13.40 -22.82
N GLN A 245 -19.93 -14.08 -22.35
CA GLN A 245 -20.06 -15.20 -21.42
C GLN A 245 -20.46 -14.74 -20.00
N VAL A 246 -19.97 -13.61 -19.55
CA VAL A 246 -20.10 -13.15 -18.15
C VAL A 246 -21.39 -12.38 -17.89
N LEU A 247 -21.79 -11.48 -18.80
CA LEU A 247 -22.91 -10.57 -18.58
C LEU A 247 -24.23 -11.25 -18.19
N PRO A 248 -24.61 -12.41 -18.76
CA PRO A 248 -25.84 -13.12 -18.36
C PRO A 248 -25.88 -13.52 -16.88
N HIS A 249 -24.73 -13.65 -16.24
CA HIS A 249 -24.60 -14.08 -14.84
C HIS A 249 -24.40 -12.90 -13.87
N ALA A 250 -24.09 -11.71 -14.35
CA ALA A 250 -23.62 -10.59 -13.54
C ALA A 250 -24.57 -10.20 -12.41
N GLN A 251 -25.90 -10.16 -12.71
CA GLN A 251 -26.91 -9.81 -11.69
C GLN A 251 -26.91 -10.83 -10.55
N ALA A 252 -27.05 -12.12 -10.86
CA ALA A 252 -27.08 -13.18 -9.85
C ALA A 252 -25.78 -13.24 -9.05
N TRP A 253 -24.63 -12.97 -9.68
CA TRP A 253 -23.35 -12.97 -9.00
C TRP A 253 -23.20 -11.79 -8.03
N ILE A 254 -23.67 -10.58 -8.39
CA ILE A 254 -23.66 -9.41 -7.51
C ILE A 254 -24.58 -9.64 -6.31
N GLU A 255 -25.80 -10.12 -6.54
CA GLU A 255 -26.74 -10.45 -5.47
C GLU A 255 -26.18 -11.52 -4.52
N GLY A 256 -25.52 -12.56 -5.06
CA GLY A 256 -24.86 -13.60 -4.28
C GLY A 256 -23.62 -13.14 -3.49
N LEU A 257 -23.03 -11.96 -3.77
CA LEU A 257 -21.94 -11.42 -2.96
C LEU A 257 -22.42 -11.01 -1.55
N ASP A 258 -23.67 -10.62 -1.43
CA ASP A 258 -24.24 -10.12 -0.18
C ASP A 258 -24.80 -11.25 0.70
N THR A 259 -25.07 -12.44 0.14
CA THR A 259 -25.61 -13.60 0.85
C THR A 259 -24.57 -14.51 1.48
N GLY A 260 -23.28 -14.29 1.22
CA GLY A 260 -22.20 -15.04 1.87
C GLY A 260 -21.98 -16.47 1.36
N GLU A 261 -22.66 -16.90 0.29
CA GLU A 261 -22.42 -18.20 -0.36
C GLU A 261 -21.06 -18.20 -1.07
N GLU A 262 -20.07 -18.84 -0.45
CA GLU A 262 -18.74 -19.01 -1.04
C GLU A 262 -18.45 -20.44 -1.45
N PRO A 263 -17.80 -20.62 -2.61
CA PRO A 263 -16.99 -21.82 -2.82
C PRO A 263 -15.77 -21.76 -1.88
N ALA A 264 -15.57 -22.77 -1.07
CA ALA A 264 -14.48 -22.90 -0.10
C ALA A 264 -13.10 -23.11 -0.79
N LEU A 265 -12.59 -22.13 -1.54
CA LEU A 265 -11.45 -22.33 -2.45
C LEU A 265 -10.11 -21.77 -1.99
N LEU A 266 -10.00 -21.13 -0.82
CA LEU A 266 -8.72 -20.53 -0.40
C LEU A 266 -8.07 -21.16 0.83
N HIS A 267 -8.74 -22.05 1.56
CA HIS A 267 -8.17 -22.58 2.81
C HIS A 267 -7.05 -23.61 2.59
N ASP A 268 -6.93 -24.20 1.40
CA ASP A 268 -6.07 -25.37 1.19
C ASP A 268 -4.74 -25.10 0.47
N PHE A 269 -4.47 -23.88 -0.02
CA PHE A 269 -3.38 -23.75 -0.98
C PHE A 269 -2.02 -23.35 -0.41
N LEU A 270 -1.89 -22.63 0.72
CA LEU A 270 -0.56 -22.22 1.19
C LEU A 270 -0.55 -21.93 2.71
N PRO A 271 0.06 -22.77 3.55
CA PRO A 271 0.34 -22.45 4.95
C PRO A 271 1.54 -21.49 5.05
N LEU A 272 1.55 -20.43 4.24
CA LEU A 272 2.62 -19.45 4.26
C LEU A 272 2.36 -18.41 5.36
N SER A 273 3.41 -18.09 6.08
CA SER A 273 3.43 -16.97 7.00
C SER A 273 4.14 -15.78 6.37
N VAL A 274 3.54 -14.59 6.49
CA VAL A 274 4.05 -13.34 5.93
C VAL A 274 4.48 -12.43 7.08
N PRO A 275 5.68 -11.83 7.03
CA PRO A 275 6.09 -10.85 8.03
C PRO A 275 5.12 -9.65 8.06
N LEU A 276 4.61 -9.30 9.23
CA LEU A 276 3.71 -8.17 9.40
C LEU A 276 4.38 -6.83 9.05
N THR A 277 5.72 -6.81 9.13
CA THR A 277 6.53 -5.68 8.68
C THR A 277 6.36 -5.36 7.19
N LEU A 278 6.11 -6.36 6.33
CA LEU A 278 5.83 -6.13 4.90
C LEU A 278 4.55 -5.29 4.73
N VAL A 279 3.51 -5.59 5.51
CA VAL A 279 2.26 -4.83 5.49
C VAL A 279 2.50 -3.39 5.97
N ALA A 280 3.27 -3.21 7.06
CA ALA A 280 3.62 -1.89 7.59
C ALA A 280 4.39 -1.05 6.56
N ASP A 281 5.41 -1.64 5.92
CA ASP A 281 6.23 -0.97 4.91
C ASP A 281 5.40 -0.53 3.70
N MET A 282 4.48 -1.40 3.25
CA MET A 282 3.60 -1.08 2.14
C MET A 282 2.66 0.09 2.43
N ILE A 283 2.12 0.17 3.66
CA ILE A 283 1.33 1.32 4.11
C ILE A 283 2.19 2.60 4.05
N GLU A 284 3.45 2.51 4.46
CA GLU A 284 4.37 3.66 4.56
C GLU A 284 4.89 4.13 3.19
N LEU A 285 4.83 3.31 2.13
CA LEU A 285 5.13 3.77 0.76
C LEU A 285 4.24 4.93 0.31
N LYS A 286 3.05 5.08 0.87
CA LYS A 286 2.16 6.22 0.60
C LYS A 286 2.79 7.56 0.98
N LEU A 287 3.59 7.55 2.06
CA LEU A 287 4.22 8.73 2.64
C LEU A 287 5.71 8.42 2.86
N PRO A 288 6.58 8.60 1.86
CA PRO A 288 7.99 8.16 1.92
C PRO A 288 8.74 8.63 3.17
N TRP A 289 8.41 9.82 3.69
CA TRP A 289 8.98 10.34 4.94
C TRP A 289 8.58 9.55 6.21
N LEU A 290 7.69 8.55 6.08
CA LEU A 290 7.36 7.57 7.13
C LEU A 290 8.16 6.27 7.01
N ALA A 291 8.99 6.07 5.99
CA ALA A 291 9.70 4.80 5.78
C ALA A 291 10.35 4.28 7.08
N GLY A 292 10.00 3.05 7.48
CA GLY A 292 10.44 2.40 8.71
C GLY A 292 9.88 2.99 10.01
N TYR A 293 8.93 3.91 9.96
CA TYR A 293 8.36 4.55 11.16
C TYR A 293 7.64 3.54 12.07
N SER A 294 6.76 2.71 11.52
CA SER A 294 6.02 1.70 12.28
C SER A 294 6.94 0.63 12.89
N ARG A 295 8.01 0.27 12.19
CA ARG A 295 9.05 -0.64 12.73
C ARG A 295 9.74 -0.04 13.96
N ARG A 296 10.11 1.27 13.90
CA ARG A 296 10.71 1.98 15.05
C ARG A 296 9.75 2.08 16.23
N VAL A 297 8.45 2.36 15.98
CA VAL A 297 7.44 2.39 17.03
C VAL A 297 7.27 1.00 17.65
N ALA A 298 7.21 -0.07 16.84
CA ALA A 298 7.04 -1.44 17.31
C ALA A 298 8.21 -1.90 18.20
N LEU A 299 9.44 -1.65 17.78
CA LEU A 299 10.63 -1.97 18.57
C LEU A 299 10.64 -1.21 19.90
N LEU A 300 10.39 0.10 19.85
CA LEU A 300 10.42 0.95 21.04
C LEU A 300 9.33 0.59 22.04
N VAL A 301 8.10 0.36 21.55
CA VAL A 301 6.98 0.04 22.45
C VAL A 301 7.10 -1.35 23.05
N GLN A 302 7.67 -2.32 22.34
CA GLN A 302 7.95 -3.64 22.87
C GLN A 302 8.94 -3.57 24.04
N GLN A 303 10.04 -2.84 23.89
CA GLN A 303 11.02 -2.62 24.94
C GLN A 303 10.41 -1.84 26.13
N ALA A 304 9.62 -0.81 25.87
CA ALA A 304 8.94 -0.06 26.91
C ALA A 304 7.91 -0.91 27.67
N ALA A 305 7.18 -1.80 26.98
CA ALA A 305 6.26 -2.74 27.59
C ALA A 305 6.96 -3.76 28.50
N GLN A 306 8.13 -4.23 28.08
CA GLN A 306 8.98 -5.10 28.93
C GLN A 306 9.41 -4.37 30.20
N LEU A 307 9.89 -3.13 30.09
CA LEU A 307 10.28 -2.30 31.26
C LEU A 307 9.09 -1.97 32.17
N ALA A 308 7.89 -1.83 31.61
CA ALA A 308 6.67 -1.62 32.37
C ALA A 308 6.11 -2.92 32.98
N GLY A 309 6.77 -4.06 32.81
CA GLY A 309 6.39 -5.34 33.40
C GLY A 309 5.15 -5.99 32.76
N LEU A 310 4.82 -5.67 31.52
CA LEU A 310 3.70 -6.32 30.82
C LEU A 310 4.03 -7.79 30.52
N PRO A 311 3.02 -8.69 30.54
CA PRO A 311 3.19 -10.07 30.10
C PRO A 311 3.69 -10.16 28.64
N ASP A 312 4.46 -11.20 28.31
CA ASP A 312 5.03 -11.40 26.96
C ASP A 312 3.98 -11.41 25.85
N ALA A 313 2.78 -11.93 26.13
CA ALA A 313 1.68 -11.93 25.17
C ALA A 313 1.23 -10.50 24.83
N ASP A 314 1.13 -9.64 25.84
CA ASP A 314 0.74 -8.24 25.67
C ASP A 314 1.85 -7.43 24.97
N GLN A 315 3.14 -7.70 25.29
CA GLN A 315 4.28 -7.09 24.60
C GLN A 315 4.24 -7.40 23.10
N ARG A 316 3.99 -8.66 22.71
CA ARG A 316 3.87 -9.08 21.31
C ARG A 316 2.67 -8.44 20.64
N SER A 317 1.49 -8.49 21.28
CA SER A 317 0.27 -7.86 20.73
C SER A 317 0.45 -6.37 20.50
N LEU A 318 1.15 -5.70 21.42
CA LEU A 318 1.45 -4.26 21.34
C LEU A 318 2.42 -3.94 20.20
N ALA A 319 3.48 -4.74 20.00
CA ALA A 319 4.40 -4.59 18.87
C ALA A 319 3.68 -4.78 17.51
N ARG A 320 2.81 -5.80 17.41
CA ARG A 320 1.99 -6.06 16.22
C ARG A 320 0.99 -4.91 15.96
N ALA A 321 0.35 -4.39 17.01
CA ALA A 321 -0.52 -3.22 16.92
C ALA A 321 0.26 -1.99 16.43
N ALA A 322 1.49 -1.80 16.88
CA ALA A 322 2.36 -0.73 16.43
C ALA A 322 2.74 -0.83 14.94
N LEU A 323 2.89 -2.05 14.39
CA LEU A 323 3.09 -2.22 12.94
C LEU A 323 1.84 -1.84 12.12
N LEU A 324 0.65 -2.01 12.67
CA LEU A 324 -0.63 -1.80 11.98
C LEU A 324 -1.25 -0.41 12.19
N HIS A 325 -0.76 0.39 13.16
CA HIS A 325 -1.43 1.64 13.56
C HIS A 325 -1.58 2.68 12.44
N GLY A 326 -0.77 2.57 11.40
CA GLY A 326 -0.78 3.45 10.24
C GLY A 326 -1.78 3.10 9.14
N LEU A 327 -2.49 1.95 9.23
CA LEU A 327 -3.31 1.41 8.14
C LEU A 327 -4.31 2.44 7.59
N GLY A 328 -5.05 3.10 8.45
CA GLY A 328 -6.06 4.08 8.03
C GLY A 328 -5.50 5.33 7.35
N ARG A 329 -4.18 5.57 7.38
CA ARG A 329 -3.54 6.68 6.64
C ARG A 329 -3.76 6.56 5.13
N ALA A 330 -4.00 5.35 4.64
CA ALA A 330 -4.30 5.09 3.24
C ALA A 330 -5.53 5.85 2.74
N ALA A 331 -6.52 6.09 3.60
CA ALA A 331 -7.77 6.79 3.28
C ALA A 331 -7.63 8.31 3.15
N VAL A 332 -6.51 8.91 3.57
CA VAL A 332 -6.31 10.35 3.59
C VAL A 332 -5.40 10.78 2.45
N SER A 333 -5.81 11.79 1.70
CA SER A 333 -5.03 12.29 0.56
C SER A 333 -3.63 12.77 0.96
N ASN A 334 -2.64 12.52 0.09
CA ASN A 334 -1.27 13.01 0.27
C ASN A 334 -1.22 14.55 0.36
N THR A 335 -2.12 15.27 -0.32
CA THR A 335 -2.20 16.73 -0.23
C THR A 335 -2.53 17.23 1.17
N VAL A 336 -3.22 16.44 1.98
CA VAL A 336 -3.47 16.72 3.41
C VAL A 336 -2.21 16.47 4.23
N TRP A 337 -1.56 15.30 4.01
CA TRP A 337 -0.37 14.91 4.76
C TRP A 337 0.85 15.79 4.51
N GLU A 338 0.99 16.34 3.29
CA GLU A 338 2.15 17.12 2.86
C GLU A 338 1.89 18.63 2.91
N ARG A 339 0.75 19.04 3.41
CA ARG A 339 0.38 20.47 3.50
C ARG A 339 1.34 21.25 4.40
N LYS A 340 1.97 22.25 3.82
CA LYS A 340 2.78 23.23 4.55
C LYS A 340 1.86 24.33 5.08
N GLY A 341 1.61 24.34 6.38
CA GLY A 341 0.77 25.36 7.02
C GLY A 341 -0.38 24.77 7.84
N LYS A 342 -1.36 25.60 8.17
CA LYS A 342 -2.50 25.18 9.00
C LYS A 342 -3.44 24.28 8.20
N LEU A 343 -3.84 23.17 8.80
CA LEU A 343 -4.88 22.29 8.29
C LEU A 343 -6.25 22.92 8.49
N GLY A 344 -7.12 22.78 7.47
CA GLY A 344 -8.52 23.18 7.58
C GLY A 344 -9.36 22.18 8.37
N GLY A 345 -10.61 22.53 8.65
CA GLY A 345 -11.54 21.64 9.36
C GLY A 345 -11.73 20.30 8.65
N ALA A 346 -11.92 20.30 7.33
CA ALA A 346 -12.08 19.09 6.52
C ALA A 346 -10.83 18.19 6.53
N ASP A 347 -9.62 18.80 6.50
CA ASP A 347 -8.36 18.05 6.61
C ASP A 347 -8.26 17.34 7.96
N TRP A 348 -8.62 18.03 9.04
CA TRP A 348 -8.64 17.47 10.39
C TRP A 348 -9.66 16.35 10.54
N GLU A 349 -10.86 16.50 9.97
CA GLU A 349 -11.86 15.42 9.98
C GLU A 349 -11.33 14.16 9.27
N ALA A 350 -10.67 14.32 8.11
CA ALA A 350 -10.05 13.20 7.42
C ALA A 350 -8.97 12.51 8.27
N ILE A 351 -8.09 13.30 8.93
CA ILE A 351 -7.03 12.76 9.81
C ILE A 351 -7.61 12.03 11.02
N ARG A 352 -8.66 12.58 11.65
CA ARG A 352 -9.33 11.95 12.80
C ARG A 352 -9.96 10.60 12.48
N LEU A 353 -10.29 10.35 11.21
CA LEU A 353 -10.81 9.06 10.76
C LEU A 353 -9.73 8.00 10.56
N VAL A 354 -8.43 8.32 10.60
CA VAL A 354 -7.35 7.33 10.46
C VAL A 354 -7.50 6.15 11.43
N PRO A 355 -7.64 6.37 12.77
CA PRO A 355 -7.82 5.25 13.68
C PRO A 355 -9.18 4.55 13.54
N TYR A 356 -10.21 5.23 13.06
CA TYR A 356 -11.49 4.60 12.71
C TYR A 356 -11.31 3.55 11.58
N TRP A 357 -10.62 3.91 10.50
CA TRP A 357 -10.36 2.98 9.41
C TRP A 357 -9.49 1.81 9.84
N THR A 358 -8.50 2.06 10.72
CA THR A 358 -7.67 1.01 11.33
C THR A 358 -8.52 0.03 12.14
N ALA A 359 -9.42 0.52 13.01
CA ALA A 359 -10.33 -0.33 13.78
C ALA A 359 -11.29 -1.11 12.89
N ARG A 360 -11.82 -0.46 11.85
CA ARG A 360 -12.78 -1.07 10.94
C ARG A 360 -12.16 -2.20 10.11
N ALA A 361 -10.89 -2.09 9.76
CA ALA A 361 -10.16 -3.20 9.13
C ALA A 361 -10.17 -4.46 10.02
N GLY A 362 -10.04 -4.31 11.34
CA GLY A 362 -10.10 -5.41 12.29
C GLY A 362 -11.43 -6.16 12.33
N SER A 363 -12.53 -5.53 11.92
CA SER A 363 -13.84 -6.21 11.84
C SER A 363 -13.97 -7.13 10.62
N ARG A 364 -12.98 -7.13 9.72
CA ARG A 364 -13.01 -7.87 8.45
C ARG A 364 -11.97 -8.98 8.37
N ILE A 365 -10.99 -9.00 9.27
CA ILE A 365 -9.87 -9.95 9.20
C ILE A 365 -9.72 -10.66 10.54
N ASP A 366 -10.10 -11.91 10.57
CA ASP A 366 -9.94 -12.74 11.75
C ASP A 366 -8.46 -12.95 12.10
N GLY A 367 -8.18 -13.03 13.40
CA GLY A 367 -6.83 -13.29 13.93
C GLY A 367 -5.91 -12.07 14.08
N VAL A 368 -6.34 -10.86 13.60
CA VAL A 368 -5.64 -9.58 13.85
C VAL A 368 -6.57 -8.49 14.41
N LYS A 369 -7.77 -8.88 14.81
CA LYS A 369 -8.80 -7.96 15.31
C LYS A 369 -8.36 -7.24 16.57
N ALA A 370 -7.74 -7.95 17.51
CA ALA A 370 -7.32 -7.40 18.80
C ALA A 370 -6.20 -6.36 18.59
N GLU A 371 -5.21 -6.66 17.73
CA GLU A 371 -4.12 -5.76 17.41
C GLU A 371 -4.60 -4.51 16.67
N LEU A 372 -5.52 -4.63 15.71
CA LEU A 372 -6.10 -3.48 15.00
C LEU A 372 -6.96 -2.62 15.92
N GLN A 373 -7.68 -3.25 16.85
CA GLN A 373 -8.41 -2.51 17.88
C GLN A 373 -7.44 -1.74 18.77
N LEU A 374 -6.36 -2.36 19.27
CA LEU A 374 -5.33 -1.71 20.07
C LEU A 374 -4.64 -0.58 19.27
N ALA A 375 -4.27 -0.84 18.02
CA ALA A 375 -3.67 0.12 17.09
C ALA A 375 -4.51 1.39 16.92
N SER A 376 -5.84 1.24 16.93
CA SER A 376 -6.77 2.36 16.76
C SER A 376 -6.81 3.35 17.95
N HIS A 377 -6.15 3.04 19.06
CA HIS A 377 -6.06 3.94 20.21
C HIS A 377 -4.83 4.86 20.20
N VAL A 378 -3.96 4.77 19.18
CA VAL A 378 -2.68 5.50 19.11
C VAL A 378 -2.81 7.02 19.26
N TYR A 379 -3.94 7.59 18.88
CA TYR A 379 -4.20 9.03 18.95
C TYR A 379 -5.16 9.42 20.09
N GLU A 380 -5.57 8.49 20.94
CA GLU A 380 -6.31 8.82 22.15
C GLU A 380 -5.42 9.54 23.18
N ARG A 381 -6.03 10.32 24.07
CA ARG A 381 -5.36 11.13 25.09
C ARG A 381 -6.10 10.99 26.41
N LEU A 382 -5.37 11.02 27.54
CA LEU A 382 -5.94 10.80 28.87
C LEU A 382 -6.98 11.85 29.28
N ASP A 383 -6.89 13.06 28.72
CA ASP A 383 -7.83 14.17 28.95
C ASP A 383 -9.09 14.13 28.06
N GLY A 384 -9.27 13.07 27.26
CA GLY A 384 -10.38 12.94 26.31
C GLY A 384 -10.24 13.80 25.05
N SER A 385 -9.15 14.57 24.89
CA SER A 385 -8.91 15.40 23.70
C SER A 385 -8.41 14.61 22.48
N GLY A 386 -8.20 13.30 22.64
CA GLY A 386 -7.80 12.39 21.59
C GLY A 386 -8.92 12.08 20.58
N TYR A 387 -8.66 11.19 19.67
CA TYR A 387 -9.60 10.76 18.63
C TYR A 387 -9.33 9.31 18.19
N PHE A 388 -10.33 8.59 17.70
CA PHE A 388 -11.64 9.08 17.25
C PHE A 388 -12.77 8.86 18.31
N ARG A 389 -12.50 8.15 19.42
CA ARG A 389 -13.51 7.82 20.43
C ARG A 389 -13.56 8.82 21.58
N SER A 390 -12.52 9.69 21.68
CA SER A 390 -12.35 10.64 22.80
C SER A 390 -12.34 9.93 24.15
N LEU A 391 -11.60 8.81 24.24
CA LEU A 391 -11.46 8.03 25.47
C LEU A 391 -10.57 8.79 26.48
N ASP A 392 -10.83 8.57 27.76
CA ASP A 392 -10.15 9.20 28.87
C ASP A 392 -9.21 8.25 29.64
N ALA A 393 -8.63 8.75 30.73
CA ALA A 393 -7.71 8.00 31.57
C ALA A 393 -8.34 6.75 32.21
N ASP A 394 -9.64 6.77 32.51
CA ASP A 394 -10.31 5.65 33.16
C ASP A 394 -10.50 4.46 32.19
N THR A 395 -10.58 4.75 30.92
CA THR A 395 -10.79 3.78 29.84
C THR A 395 -9.50 3.24 29.24
N LEU A 396 -8.45 4.08 29.15
CA LEU A 396 -7.19 3.72 28.51
C LEU A 396 -6.28 2.93 29.46
N GLY A 397 -6.04 1.66 29.14
CA GLY A 397 -5.08 0.80 29.86
C GLY A 397 -3.62 1.09 29.50
N MET A 398 -2.69 0.45 30.21
CA MET A 398 -1.24 0.64 29.99
C MET A 398 -0.79 0.34 28.55
N PRO A 399 -1.28 -0.70 27.85
CA PRO A 399 -0.89 -0.93 26.44
C PRO A 399 -1.22 0.24 25.53
N GLN A 400 -2.42 0.83 25.63
CA GLN A 400 -2.83 1.99 24.84
C GLN A 400 -1.97 3.22 25.15
N ARG A 401 -1.66 3.46 26.43
CA ARG A 401 -0.82 4.58 26.90
C ARG A 401 0.60 4.45 26.38
N LEU A 402 1.19 3.26 26.42
CA LEU A 402 2.52 2.97 25.88
C LEU A 402 2.57 3.19 24.37
N LEU A 403 1.58 2.71 23.61
CA LEU A 403 1.51 2.92 22.16
C LEU A 403 1.44 4.40 21.80
N ALA A 404 0.60 5.18 22.50
CA ALA A 404 0.47 6.62 22.28
C ALA A 404 1.77 7.36 22.58
N ALA A 405 2.46 7.01 23.68
CA ALA A 405 3.74 7.61 24.07
C ALA A 405 4.87 7.26 23.08
N ALA A 406 5.01 5.99 22.69
CA ALA A 406 6.02 5.54 21.75
C ALA A 406 5.83 6.17 20.35
N ALA A 407 4.59 6.19 19.85
CA ALA A 407 4.27 6.84 18.58
C ALA A 407 4.57 8.36 18.62
N ALA A 408 4.27 9.03 19.72
CA ALA A 408 4.60 10.46 19.91
C ALA A 408 6.11 10.68 19.91
N TYR A 409 6.87 9.88 20.68
CA TYR A 409 8.33 9.97 20.73
C TYR A 409 8.96 9.79 19.33
N VAL A 410 8.64 8.69 18.65
CA VAL A 410 9.19 8.41 17.31
C VAL A 410 8.78 9.50 16.31
N ALA A 411 7.54 10.02 16.39
CA ALA A 411 7.09 11.11 15.54
C ALA A 411 7.89 12.39 15.75
N LEU A 412 8.23 12.76 16.98
CA LEU A 412 9.06 13.92 17.30
C LEU A 412 10.50 13.75 16.80
N ARG A 413 11.06 12.56 16.91
CA ARG A 413 12.42 12.19 16.48
C ARG A 413 12.55 11.92 14.98
N SER A 414 11.46 11.95 14.22
CA SER A 414 11.45 11.76 12.76
C SER A 414 11.23 13.08 12.03
N PRO A 415 11.92 13.31 10.88
CA PRO A 415 11.64 14.47 10.05
C PRO A 415 10.23 14.40 9.47
N ARG A 416 9.67 15.55 9.12
CA ARG A 416 8.37 15.71 8.46
C ARG A 416 8.52 16.71 7.31
N PRO A 417 7.64 16.71 6.30
CA PRO A 417 7.72 17.67 5.20
C PRO A 417 7.72 19.13 5.61
N TRP A 418 7.20 19.43 6.81
CA TRP A 418 7.08 20.79 7.35
C TRP A 418 8.04 21.09 8.51
N ARG A 419 8.84 20.13 8.98
CA ARG A 419 9.83 20.35 10.05
C ARG A 419 10.95 19.30 10.05
N ALA A 420 12.11 19.66 10.49
CA ALA A 420 13.17 18.72 10.84
C ALA A 420 12.79 17.83 12.04
N ALA A 421 13.52 16.75 12.26
CA ALA A 421 13.43 15.98 13.50
C ALA A 421 13.83 16.88 14.69
N HIS A 422 13.11 16.76 15.80
CA HIS A 422 13.50 17.45 17.02
C HIS A 422 14.75 16.80 17.64
N GLU A 423 15.59 17.60 18.24
CA GLU A 423 16.69 17.13 19.07
C GLU A 423 16.18 16.49 20.37
N GLN A 424 17.04 15.72 21.05
CA GLN A 424 16.67 14.99 22.26
C GLN A 424 16.07 15.92 23.33
N ALA A 425 16.75 17.02 23.66
CA ALA A 425 16.28 17.97 24.68
C ALA A 425 14.89 18.54 24.35
N SER A 426 14.68 18.96 23.10
CA SER A 426 13.38 19.46 22.64
C SER A 426 12.29 18.38 22.66
N THR A 427 12.64 17.13 22.34
CA THR A 427 11.71 15.99 22.40
C THR A 427 11.26 15.75 23.84
N LEU A 428 12.20 15.74 24.79
CA LEU A 428 11.90 15.57 26.22
C LEU A 428 10.98 16.68 26.74
N ALA A 429 11.29 17.93 26.43
CA ALA A 429 10.46 19.07 26.83
C ALA A 429 9.04 19.01 26.27
N LEU A 430 8.89 18.58 25.01
CA LEU A 430 7.58 18.43 24.37
C LEU A 430 6.76 17.28 24.98
N LEU A 431 7.38 16.15 25.30
CA LEU A 431 6.68 15.03 25.97
C LEU A 431 6.30 15.42 27.40
N GLU A 432 7.17 16.09 28.13
CA GLU A 432 6.89 16.60 29.47
C GLU A 432 5.69 17.56 29.48
N ALA A 433 5.60 18.44 28.49
CA ALA A 433 4.45 19.31 28.32
C ALA A 433 3.14 18.54 28.05
N GLN A 434 3.20 17.40 27.36
CA GLN A 434 2.02 16.54 27.16
C GLN A 434 1.61 15.81 28.44
N VAL A 435 2.57 15.37 29.25
CA VAL A 435 2.32 14.74 30.56
C VAL A 435 1.72 15.75 31.54
N THR A 436 2.35 16.92 31.68
CA THR A 436 1.89 18.01 32.55
C THR A 436 0.50 18.50 32.14
N GLY A 437 0.21 18.50 30.81
CA GLY A 437 -1.10 18.85 30.27
C GLY A 437 -2.15 17.73 30.39
N GLY A 438 -1.85 16.61 31.07
CA GLY A 438 -2.79 15.50 31.30
C GLY A 438 -3.13 14.69 30.04
N ARG A 439 -2.30 14.75 28.97
CA ARG A 439 -2.57 14.09 27.69
C ARG A 439 -1.89 12.76 27.52
N LEU A 440 -0.66 12.63 28.04
CA LEU A 440 0.10 11.38 28.04
C LEU A 440 0.33 10.90 29.47
N ASP A 441 0.43 9.60 29.62
CA ASP A 441 0.68 8.94 30.89
C ASP A 441 2.15 9.10 31.30
N ARG A 442 2.42 9.48 32.55
CA ARG A 442 3.76 9.65 33.12
C ARG A 442 4.57 8.34 33.03
N ALA A 443 4.02 7.25 33.57
CA ALA A 443 4.72 5.98 33.62
C ALA A 443 5.01 5.42 32.22
N ALA A 444 4.07 5.59 31.28
CA ALA A 444 4.24 5.19 29.90
C ALA A 444 5.35 6.00 29.20
N VAL A 445 5.40 7.32 29.40
CA VAL A 445 6.47 8.18 28.85
C VAL A 445 7.81 7.81 29.45
N ASP A 446 7.91 7.61 30.76
CA ASP A 446 9.17 7.25 31.44
C ASP A 446 9.68 5.88 30.95
N ALA A 447 8.81 4.88 30.74
CA ALA A 447 9.17 3.58 30.18
C ALA A 447 9.68 3.71 28.72
N VAL A 448 9.02 4.55 27.89
CA VAL A 448 9.45 4.81 26.51
C VAL A 448 10.80 5.51 26.46
N LEU A 449 11.06 6.48 27.33
CA LEU A 449 12.34 7.18 27.39
C LEU A 449 13.46 6.24 27.89
N ALA A 450 13.20 5.42 28.91
CA ALA A 450 14.14 4.42 29.39
C ALA A 450 14.50 3.40 28.29
N ALA A 451 13.51 2.95 27.51
CA ALA A 451 13.75 2.07 26.36
C ALA A 451 14.58 2.76 25.26
N ALA A 452 14.28 4.03 24.95
CA ALA A 452 15.03 4.81 23.96
C ALA A 452 16.49 5.06 24.35
N ASP A 453 16.79 5.16 25.66
CA ASP A 453 18.14 5.32 26.21
C ASP A 453 18.91 3.97 26.36
N GLY A 454 18.33 2.86 25.88
CA GLY A 454 18.96 1.53 25.95
C GLY A 454 19.01 0.92 27.35
N ARG A 455 18.18 1.40 28.30
CA ARG A 455 18.07 0.86 29.65
C ARG A 455 17.24 -0.41 29.76
N ALA A 456 16.90 -1.02 28.62
CA ALA A 456 16.18 -2.29 28.59
C ALA A 456 16.94 -3.35 29.38
N ALA A 457 16.23 -4.19 30.15
CA ALA A 457 16.82 -5.33 30.82
C ALA A 457 17.58 -6.19 29.78
N PRO A 458 18.73 -6.81 30.17
CA PRO A 458 19.49 -7.61 29.23
C PRO A 458 18.57 -8.68 28.64
N ALA A 459 18.32 -8.60 27.34
CA ALA A 459 17.59 -9.61 26.61
C ALA A 459 18.27 -10.96 26.85
N ALA A 460 17.49 -12.01 27.09
CA ALA A 460 17.98 -13.36 27.06
C ALA A 460 18.87 -13.55 25.82
N PRO A 461 19.97 -14.33 25.88
CA PRO A 461 20.96 -14.34 24.82
C PRO A 461 20.30 -14.63 23.50
N ALA A 462 20.36 -13.64 22.62
CA ALA A 462 19.93 -13.79 21.24
C ALA A 462 20.75 -14.97 20.67
N ILE A 463 20.08 -16.04 20.30
CA ILE A 463 20.65 -17.05 19.44
C ILE A 463 21.17 -16.28 18.24
N ALA A 464 22.50 -16.27 18.09
CA ALA A 464 23.17 -15.52 17.05
C ALA A 464 22.52 -15.87 15.70
N ALA A 465 21.69 -14.97 15.20
CA ALA A 465 21.23 -15.06 13.83
C ALA A 465 22.49 -14.95 12.97
N THR A 466 22.84 -16.03 12.30
CA THR A 466 23.85 -16.04 11.25
C THR A 466 23.35 -15.11 10.15
N THR A 467 23.65 -13.84 10.31
CA THR A 467 23.47 -12.83 9.26
C THR A 467 24.46 -13.16 8.15
N THR A 468 24.01 -13.90 7.15
CA THR A 468 24.71 -13.92 5.87
C THR A 468 24.84 -12.47 5.40
N PRO A 469 26.01 -11.98 5.01
CA PRO A 469 26.26 -10.56 4.83
C PRO A 469 25.60 -10.03 3.55
N THR A 470 24.31 -9.74 3.59
CA THR A 470 23.59 -8.97 2.56
C THR A 470 24.19 -7.55 2.42
N ARG A 471 25.04 -7.16 3.36
CA ARG A 471 25.80 -5.90 3.35
C ARG A 471 26.78 -5.76 2.18
N LEU A 472 27.05 -6.84 1.43
CA LEU A 472 27.95 -6.84 0.26
C LEU A 472 27.31 -6.36 -1.04
N LEU A 473 25.99 -6.17 -1.10
CA LEU A 473 25.32 -5.72 -2.34
C LEU A 473 25.52 -4.22 -2.60
N LEU A 474 25.45 -3.38 -1.58
CA LEU A 474 25.56 -1.92 -1.70
C LEU A 474 26.79 -1.40 -0.93
N SER A 475 27.50 -0.44 -1.51
CA SER A 475 28.53 0.30 -0.79
C SER A 475 27.92 1.25 0.25
N THR A 476 28.71 1.71 1.21
CA THR A 476 28.27 2.67 2.24
C THR A 476 27.64 3.91 1.60
N ARG A 477 28.22 4.42 0.51
CA ARG A 477 27.70 5.57 -0.23
C ARG A 477 26.37 5.30 -0.92
N GLU A 478 26.18 4.10 -1.44
CA GLU A 478 24.89 3.69 -2.02
C GLU A 478 23.81 3.55 -0.93
N ILE A 479 24.17 3.06 0.25
CA ILE A 479 23.25 3.01 1.41
C ILE A 479 22.85 4.43 1.84
N ASP A 480 23.80 5.38 1.94
CA ASP A 480 23.52 6.76 2.27
C ASP A 480 22.56 7.40 1.25
N VAL A 481 22.79 7.17 -0.06
CA VAL A 481 21.89 7.64 -1.12
C VAL A 481 20.52 6.97 -1.00
N LEU A 482 20.48 5.66 -0.80
CA LEU A 482 19.25 4.88 -0.68
C LEU A 482 18.39 5.39 0.48
N GLN A 483 18.96 5.62 1.66
CA GLN A 483 18.25 6.18 2.81
C GLN A 483 17.57 7.51 2.48
N ARG A 484 18.24 8.38 1.74
CA ARG A 484 17.70 9.69 1.38
C ARG A 484 16.56 9.60 0.38
N ILE A 485 16.76 8.82 -0.70
CA ILE A 485 15.69 8.66 -1.71
C ILE A 485 14.49 7.90 -1.14
N SER A 486 14.69 7.02 -0.16
CA SER A 486 13.61 6.32 0.54
C SER A 486 12.77 7.25 1.40
N LEU A 487 13.34 8.38 1.88
CA LEU A 487 12.60 9.45 2.57
C LEU A 487 11.90 10.41 1.59
N GLY A 488 11.94 10.14 0.27
CA GLY A 488 11.30 10.94 -0.76
C GLY A 488 12.15 12.10 -1.29
N GLU A 489 13.42 12.24 -0.89
CA GLU A 489 14.30 13.30 -1.39
C GLU A 489 14.55 13.16 -2.91
N THR A 490 14.51 14.27 -3.61
CA THR A 490 14.94 14.34 -5.02
C THR A 490 16.46 14.18 -5.13
N ASN A 491 16.98 13.88 -6.33
CA ASN A 491 18.43 13.81 -6.55
C ASN A 491 19.15 15.11 -6.16
N LYS A 492 18.48 16.27 -6.31
CA LYS A 492 19.04 17.57 -5.96
C LYS A 492 19.11 17.78 -4.45
N GLU A 493 18.06 17.39 -3.73
CA GLU A 493 18.01 17.48 -2.27
C GLU A 493 19.00 16.52 -1.61
N ALA A 494 19.04 15.26 -2.05
CA ALA A 494 20.03 14.27 -1.60
C ALA A 494 21.47 14.74 -1.87
N ALA A 495 21.73 15.30 -3.06
CA ALA A 495 23.03 15.83 -3.44
C ALA A 495 23.46 16.98 -2.52
N CYS A 496 22.56 17.92 -2.25
CA CYS A 496 22.80 19.04 -1.32
C CYS A 496 23.15 18.52 0.07
N ALA A 497 22.37 17.60 0.61
CA ALA A 497 22.57 17.04 1.95
C ALA A 497 23.88 16.24 2.07
N MET A 498 24.28 15.54 0.99
CA MET A 498 25.52 14.74 0.95
C MET A 498 26.75 15.51 0.47
N ARG A 499 26.60 16.77 0.07
CA ARG A 499 27.65 17.64 -0.48
C ARG A 499 28.34 17.03 -1.71
N ILE A 500 27.55 16.47 -2.64
CA ILE A 500 27.98 15.91 -3.92
C ILE A 500 27.13 16.48 -5.06
N SER A 501 27.46 16.15 -6.32
CA SER A 501 26.67 16.63 -7.46
C SER A 501 25.37 15.84 -7.65
N PRO A 502 24.29 16.44 -8.17
CA PRO A 502 23.08 15.70 -8.53
C PRO A 502 23.32 14.58 -9.56
N SER A 503 24.30 14.74 -10.44
CA SER A 503 24.71 13.71 -11.39
C SER A 503 25.35 12.51 -10.70
N THR A 504 26.16 12.74 -9.64
CA THR A 504 26.74 11.67 -8.82
C THR A 504 25.64 10.88 -8.08
N VAL A 505 24.64 11.58 -7.51
CA VAL A 505 23.47 10.90 -6.89
C VAL A 505 22.74 10.05 -7.92
N ARG A 506 22.51 10.56 -9.13
CA ARG A 506 21.88 9.82 -10.23
C ARG A 506 22.63 8.53 -10.54
N THR A 507 23.96 8.59 -10.68
CA THR A 507 24.80 7.41 -10.94
C THR A 507 24.67 6.37 -9.80
N HIS A 508 24.64 6.83 -8.53
CA HIS A 508 24.41 5.92 -7.41
C HIS A 508 23.01 5.28 -7.46
N VAL A 509 21.95 6.06 -7.78
CA VAL A 509 20.58 5.54 -7.91
C VAL A 509 20.50 4.47 -9.01
N GLU A 510 21.11 4.72 -10.19
CA GLU A 510 21.16 3.75 -11.28
C GLU A 510 21.93 2.47 -10.87
N SER A 511 23.02 2.61 -10.12
CA SER A 511 23.75 1.47 -9.56
C SER A 511 22.93 0.68 -8.52
N ILE A 512 22.22 1.38 -7.62
CA ILE A 512 21.33 0.79 -6.62
C ILE A 512 20.24 -0.02 -7.30
N PHE A 513 19.56 0.57 -8.30
CA PHE A 513 18.49 -0.09 -9.04
C PHE A 513 18.97 -1.38 -9.72
N ARG A 514 20.12 -1.33 -10.39
CA ARG A 514 20.72 -2.52 -11.01
C ARG A 514 21.06 -3.59 -9.96
N LYS A 515 21.63 -3.22 -8.82
CA LYS A 515 22.03 -4.16 -7.77
C LYS A 515 20.85 -4.76 -7.02
N LEU A 516 19.78 -3.98 -6.82
CA LEU A 516 18.54 -4.45 -6.19
C LEU A 516 17.57 -5.08 -7.22
N GLY A 517 17.86 -5.02 -8.52
CA GLY A 517 17.02 -5.58 -9.57
C GLY A 517 15.66 -4.88 -9.68
N CYS A 518 15.62 -3.54 -9.50
CA CYS A 518 14.40 -2.74 -9.56
C CYS A 518 14.57 -1.54 -10.51
N SER A 519 13.46 -0.93 -10.91
CA SER A 519 13.45 0.21 -11.82
C SER A 519 12.91 1.49 -11.20
N THR A 520 12.24 1.39 -10.04
CA THR A 520 11.63 2.54 -9.38
C THR A 520 12.16 2.75 -7.97
N ARG A 521 12.06 3.99 -7.46
CA ARG A 521 12.47 4.34 -6.09
C ARG A 521 11.61 3.63 -5.05
N ALA A 522 10.32 3.47 -5.30
CA ALA A 522 9.41 2.80 -4.40
C ALA A 522 9.76 1.31 -4.25
N ALA A 523 10.05 0.61 -5.36
CA ALA A 523 10.52 -0.76 -5.34
C ALA A 523 11.88 -0.88 -4.64
N ALA A 524 12.82 0.05 -4.91
CA ALA A 524 14.10 0.09 -4.21
C ALA A 524 13.94 0.25 -2.69
N THR A 525 13.05 1.15 -2.26
CA THR A 525 12.73 1.39 -0.85
C THR A 525 12.14 0.12 -0.20
N LEU A 526 11.14 -0.49 -0.84
CA LEU A 526 10.50 -1.70 -0.32
C LEU A 526 11.50 -2.84 -0.17
N ARG A 527 12.32 -3.10 -1.22
CA ARG A 527 13.39 -4.12 -1.18
C ARG A 527 14.44 -3.83 -0.12
N ALA A 528 14.82 -2.56 0.03
CA ALA A 528 15.79 -2.13 1.03
C ALA A 528 15.30 -2.38 2.46
N LEU A 529 14.05 -2.05 2.77
CA LEU A 529 13.39 -2.32 4.05
C LEU A 529 13.30 -3.83 4.33
N THR A 530 12.91 -4.62 3.31
CA THR A 530 12.80 -6.07 3.43
C THR A 530 14.15 -6.73 3.68
N LEU A 531 15.23 -6.22 3.07
CA LEU A 531 16.59 -6.71 3.25
C LEU A 531 17.30 -6.13 4.49
N GLY A 532 16.66 -5.22 5.24
CA GLY A 532 17.26 -4.58 6.41
C GLY A 532 18.45 -3.67 6.09
N LEU A 533 18.46 -3.07 4.88
CA LEU A 533 19.54 -2.17 4.44
C LEU A 533 19.35 -0.73 4.94
N ILE A 534 18.08 -0.36 5.24
CA ILE A 534 17.70 0.96 5.75
C ILE A 534 16.67 0.83 6.87
#